data_b97ca66d6938fd0a471b0264a84531ff
#
_entry.id   b97ca66d6938fd0a471b0264a84531ff
#
_cell.length_a   1.000
_cell.length_b   1.000
_cell.length_c   1.000
_cell.angle_alpha   90.00
_cell.angle_beta   90.00
_cell.angle_gamma   90.00
#
_symmetry.space_group_name_H-M   'P 1'
#
loop_
_entity.id
_entity.type
_entity.pdbx_description
1 polymer ?
#
loop_
_entity_poly.entity_id
_entity_poly.type
_entity_poly.pdbx_seq_one_letter_code
_entity_poly.pdbx_strand_id
1 'polypeptide(L)'
;MIYFFSAIVLLGVLITIHEFGHFIVARYFGVYVQRFSIGMGPVFYKKNDKQGTEFALSALPLGGYVAMLSDRAIAEDESILDGLSKEQLANTFESKPKWQRALIMLAGPVANFLLAILVFAIIYSNSVERQFDATVVLNETSKIENQYTFEGGDVLEFIEGKKINNLQDLRLELLSHSGKSGFINLGFKDNLGNRFEEAIEVNNFLSDESEQINPENALGFSIDLKLRPYIGQIADGLPVASSGLQVNDLILSVESQPIKYFDDIREVIASSRSVIQIEVLRDSQRLYFDVELSKRLVEGVEQNYIGIVPGTRLNIIESIVKGAKETYNMSYKTITFIGKMLSGNLGTQNLSGPIGIVQMAGDTAKAGIIPFLYLMALLSISLGVLNLLPIPVLDGGQLVLLGVEAINRGPIPEKVENVIYSGGWALVMLLMFFAIFNDISRFF
;
A
#
# COMPACT_ATOMS: atom_id res chain seq x y z
N MET A 1 12.53 -21.04 -11.68
CA MET A 1 13.44 -19.91 -11.96
C MET A 1 12.81 -18.58 -11.58
N ILE A 2 11.63 -18.19 -12.08
CA ILE A 2 10.99 -16.88 -11.78
C ILE A 2 10.78 -16.66 -10.28
N TYR A 3 10.30 -17.65 -9.53
CA TYR A 3 10.10 -17.57 -8.07
C TYR A 3 11.38 -17.21 -7.32
N PHE A 4 12.48 -17.84 -7.67
CA PHE A 4 13.77 -17.59 -7.04
C PHE A 4 14.32 -16.19 -7.36
N PHE A 5 14.30 -15.80 -8.64
CA PHE A 5 14.78 -14.48 -9.05
C PHE A 5 13.90 -13.34 -8.50
N SER A 6 12.57 -13.49 -8.55
CA SER A 6 11.69 -12.47 -8.01
C SER A 6 11.83 -12.30 -6.50
N ALA A 7 12.04 -13.39 -5.76
CA ALA A 7 12.29 -13.33 -4.32
C ALA A 7 13.63 -12.63 -4.01
N ILE A 8 14.70 -12.93 -4.76
CA ILE A 8 15.99 -12.27 -4.60
C ILE A 8 15.87 -10.77 -4.85
N VAL A 9 15.21 -10.37 -5.95
CA VAL A 9 15.01 -8.94 -6.25
C VAL A 9 14.18 -8.27 -5.15
N LEU A 10 13.09 -8.90 -4.75
CA LEU A 10 12.18 -8.37 -3.73
C LEU A 10 12.90 -8.16 -2.39
N LEU A 11 13.47 -9.24 -1.83
CA LEU A 11 14.16 -9.19 -0.53
C LEU A 11 15.43 -8.35 -0.62
N GLY A 12 16.17 -8.47 -1.72
CA GLY A 12 17.39 -7.69 -1.94
C GLY A 12 17.12 -6.18 -1.91
N VAL A 13 16.07 -5.71 -2.59
CA VAL A 13 15.69 -4.28 -2.56
C VAL A 13 15.25 -3.86 -1.17
N LEU A 14 14.37 -4.63 -0.52
CA LEU A 14 13.82 -4.30 0.80
C LEU A 14 14.91 -4.16 1.86
N ILE A 15 15.81 -5.12 1.90
CA ILE A 15 16.89 -5.16 2.89
C ILE A 15 17.93 -4.09 2.57
N THR A 16 18.33 -3.95 1.30
CA THR A 16 19.31 -2.92 0.91
C THR A 16 18.83 -1.52 1.27
N ILE A 17 17.57 -1.19 1.05
CA ILE A 17 17.01 0.12 1.40
C ILE A 17 16.97 0.32 2.91
N HIS A 18 16.60 -0.72 3.67
CA HIS A 18 16.63 -0.70 5.12
C HIS A 18 18.03 -0.39 5.66
N GLU A 19 19.02 -1.19 5.28
CA GLU A 19 20.41 -1.01 5.67
C GLU A 19 21.00 0.34 5.20
N PHE A 20 20.58 0.78 4.01
CA PHE A 20 21.01 2.07 3.47
C PHE A 20 20.47 3.24 4.31
N GLY A 21 19.29 3.09 4.90
CA GLY A 21 18.77 4.07 5.88
C GLY A 21 19.73 4.25 7.06
N HIS A 22 20.11 3.16 7.72
CA HIS A 22 21.09 3.18 8.81
C HIS A 22 22.43 3.75 8.38
N PHE A 23 22.94 3.31 7.24
CA PHE A 23 24.21 3.73 6.68
C PHE A 23 24.30 5.24 6.45
N ILE A 24 23.30 5.82 5.77
CA ILE A 24 23.31 7.27 5.47
C ILE A 24 23.32 8.09 6.75
N VAL A 25 22.45 7.75 7.71
CA VAL A 25 22.29 8.54 8.94
C VAL A 25 23.49 8.34 9.87
N ALA A 26 24.04 7.13 9.95
CA ALA A 26 25.29 6.87 10.69
C ALA A 26 26.45 7.73 10.16
N ARG A 27 26.63 7.76 8.85
CA ARG A 27 27.67 8.60 8.20
C ARG A 27 27.42 10.09 8.35
N TYR A 28 26.18 10.53 8.27
CA TYR A 28 25.80 11.93 8.49
C TYR A 28 26.20 12.42 9.89
N PHE A 29 26.04 11.56 10.91
CA PHE A 29 26.48 11.85 12.29
C PHE A 29 27.96 11.52 12.54
N GLY A 30 28.70 11.11 11.53
CA GLY A 30 30.13 10.82 11.62
C GLY A 30 30.44 9.54 12.38
N VAL A 31 29.55 8.54 12.43
CA VAL A 31 29.88 7.19 12.88
C VAL A 31 30.70 6.50 11.79
N TYR A 32 31.82 5.90 12.17
CA TYR A 32 32.59 5.13 11.21
C TYR A 32 31.89 3.82 10.86
N VAL A 33 31.60 3.63 9.57
CA VAL A 33 31.02 2.41 9.05
C VAL A 33 32.11 1.58 8.39
N GLN A 34 32.41 0.43 8.96
CA GLN A 34 33.44 -0.49 8.47
C GLN A 34 32.98 -1.20 7.20
N ARG A 35 31.74 -1.71 7.19
CA ARG A 35 31.20 -2.47 6.06
C ARG A 35 29.71 -2.21 5.87
N PHE A 36 29.35 -2.08 4.60
CA PHE A 36 27.97 -2.14 4.13
C PHE A 36 27.83 -3.39 3.25
N SER A 37 27.09 -4.40 3.71
CA SER A 37 26.93 -5.64 2.97
C SER A 37 25.51 -5.84 2.48
N ILE A 38 25.37 -6.14 1.20
CA ILE A 38 24.14 -6.69 0.60
C ILE A 38 24.30 -8.21 0.61
N GLY A 39 23.44 -8.87 1.37
CA GLY A 39 23.55 -10.30 1.62
C GLY A 39 24.43 -10.67 2.81
N MET A 40 24.45 -11.95 3.13
CA MET A 40 25.22 -12.56 4.22
C MET A 40 26.13 -13.67 3.69
N GLY A 41 27.11 -14.10 4.52
CA GLY A 41 28.02 -15.21 4.22
C GLY A 41 29.22 -14.79 3.37
N PRO A 42 29.80 -15.70 2.57
CA PRO A 42 30.99 -15.43 1.78
C PRO A 42 30.83 -14.25 0.84
N VAL A 43 31.81 -13.35 0.82
CA VAL A 43 31.81 -12.14 -0.02
C VAL A 43 32.31 -12.46 -1.42
N PHE A 44 31.53 -12.18 -2.47
CA PHE A 44 31.94 -12.34 -3.87
C PHE A 44 32.67 -11.12 -4.41
N TYR A 45 32.18 -9.95 -4.01
CA TYR A 45 32.70 -8.70 -4.50
C TYR A 45 32.79 -7.70 -3.37
N LYS A 46 33.89 -6.97 -3.31
CA LYS A 46 34.08 -5.90 -2.35
C LYS A 46 34.86 -4.73 -2.94
N LYS A 47 34.51 -3.54 -2.48
CA LYS A 47 35.16 -2.32 -2.90
C LYS A 47 35.10 -1.30 -1.75
N ASN A 48 36.23 -0.69 -1.44
CA ASN A 48 36.28 0.37 -0.44
C ASN A 48 35.97 1.72 -1.09
N ASP A 49 35.23 2.55 -0.36
CA ASP A 49 35.02 3.94 -0.73
C ASP A 49 36.17 4.84 -0.21
N LYS A 50 36.04 6.15 -0.48
CA LYS A 50 37.05 7.16 -0.05
C LYS A 50 37.11 7.35 1.45
N GLN A 51 36.13 6.93 2.21
CA GLN A 51 36.05 7.06 3.67
C GLN A 51 36.46 5.76 4.39
N GLY A 52 36.85 4.73 3.63
CA GLY A 52 37.30 3.46 4.16
C GLY A 52 36.19 2.41 4.38
N THR A 53 34.92 2.72 4.08
CA THR A 53 33.83 1.73 4.16
C THR A 53 33.97 0.68 3.07
N GLU A 54 33.97 -0.58 3.43
CA GLU A 54 33.94 -1.71 2.50
C GLU A 54 32.48 -1.98 2.07
N PHE A 55 32.17 -1.76 0.79
CA PHE A 55 30.92 -2.19 0.18
C PHE A 55 31.08 -3.62 -0.29
N ALA A 56 30.28 -4.53 0.24
CA ALA A 56 30.36 -5.96 -0.02
C ALA A 56 29.06 -6.49 -0.62
N LEU A 57 29.21 -7.45 -1.56
CA LEU A 57 28.13 -8.27 -2.08
C LEU A 57 28.39 -9.72 -1.65
N SER A 58 27.48 -10.30 -0.89
CA SER A 58 27.63 -11.61 -0.27
C SER A 58 26.75 -12.67 -0.91
N ALA A 59 27.10 -13.95 -0.68
CA ALA A 59 26.53 -15.10 -1.38
C ALA A 59 25.06 -15.37 -1.11
N LEU A 60 24.61 -15.11 0.12
CA LEU A 60 23.25 -15.41 0.53
C LEU A 60 22.43 -14.13 0.47
N PRO A 61 21.45 -14.00 -0.44
CA PRO A 61 20.61 -12.81 -0.55
C PRO A 61 19.53 -12.74 0.54
N LEU A 62 19.81 -13.33 1.69
CA LEU A 62 18.92 -13.42 2.84
C LEU A 62 19.41 -12.46 3.94
N GLY A 63 19.29 -11.15 3.68
CA GLY A 63 19.72 -10.17 4.64
C GLY A 63 20.73 -9.16 4.07
N GLY A 64 21.24 -8.34 4.94
CA GLY A 64 22.30 -7.36 4.76
C GLY A 64 22.71 -6.89 6.14
N TYR A 65 23.73 -6.06 6.22
CA TYR A 65 24.09 -5.40 7.47
C TYR A 65 24.98 -4.19 7.24
N VAL A 66 24.90 -3.27 8.20
CA VAL A 66 25.79 -2.14 8.33
C VAL A 66 26.66 -2.36 9.56
N ALA A 67 27.93 -2.68 9.36
CA ALA A 67 28.88 -2.80 10.46
C ALA A 67 29.36 -1.40 10.85
N MET A 68 28.70 -0.80 11.82
CA MET A 68 29.15 0.42 12.48
C MET A 68 30.24 0.08 13.51
N LEU A 69 31.25 0.89 13.59
CA LEU A 69 32.24 0.74 14.66
C LEU A 69 31.55 0.98 16.01
N SER A 70 31.61 0.01 16.90
CA SER A 70 31.02 0.09 18.24
C SER A 70 32.01 -0.35 19.32
N ASP A 71 31.90 0.24 20.50
CA ASP A 71 32.74 -0.10 21.63
C ASP A 71 32.59 -1.58 22.01
N ARG A 72 31.39 -2.13 21.82
CA ARG A 72 31.08 -3.54 22.05
C ARG A 72 31.81 -4.46 21.05
N ALA A 73 31.75 -4.14 19.77
CA ALA A 73 32.42 -4.93 18.74
C ALA A 73 33.95 -4.93 18.96
N ILE A 74 34.50 -3.81 19.40
CA ILE A 74 35.91 -3.70 19.78
C ILE A 74 36.23 -4.60 20.97
N ALA A 75 35.37 -4.65 21.98
CA ALA A 75 35.59 -5.51 23.17
C ALA A 75 35.48 -7.02 22.86
N GLU A 76 34.67 -7.39 21.85
CA GLU A 76 34.53 -8.79 21.42
C GLU A 76 35.69 -9.24 20.51
N ASP A 77 36.25 -8.34 19.69
CA ASP A 77 37.34 -8.62 18.75
C ASP A 77 38.23 -7.38 18.55
N GLU A 78 39.37 -7.36 19.28
CA GLU A 78 40.36 -6.30 19.19
C GLU A 78 41.03 -6.21 17.80
N SER A 79 40.97 -7.25 16.97
CA SER A 79 41.53 -7.21 15.62
C SER A 79 40.80 -6.21 14.70
N ILE A 80 39.59 -5.80 15.07
CA ILE A 80 38.82 -4.74 14.42
C ILE A 80 39.58 -3.40 14.40
N LEU A 81 40.47 -3.18 15.34
CA LEU A 81 41.29 -1.98 15.47
C LEU A 81 42.43 -1.91 14.44
N ASP A 82 42.81 -3.04 13.85
CA ASP A 82 43.93 -3.13 12.93
C ASP A 82 43.68 -2.29 11.66
N GLY A 83 44.57 -1.34 11.45
CA GLY A 83 44.53 -0.47 10.28
C GLY A 83 43.61 0.74 10.39
N LEU A 84 42.91 0.95 11.51
CA LEU A 84 42.08 2.12 11.72
C LEU A 84 42.89 3.32 12.20
N SER A 85 42.55 4.51 11.67
CA SER A 85 43.15 5.80 12.14
C SER A 85 42.58 6.16 13.52
N LYS A 86 43.33 7.05 14.24
CA LYS A 86 42.84 7.55 15.53
C LYS A 86 41.50 8.31 15.41
N GLU A 87 41.27 8.94 14.28
CA GLU A 87 40.01 9.64 14.00
C GLU A 87 38.85 8.66 13.82
N GLN A 88 39.06 7.53 13.13
CA GLN A 88 38.06 6.47 12.97
C GLN A 88 37.71 5.82 14.31
N LEU A 89 38.71 5.54 15.13
CA LEU A 89 38.56 4.97 16.47
C LEU A 89 37.75 5.87 17.43
N ALA A 90 37.84 7.18 17.29
CA ALA A 90 37.09 8.13 18.10
C ALA A 90 35.61 8.25 17.67
N ASN A 91 35.22 7.64 16.54
CA ASN A 91 33.91 7.77 15.92
C ASN A 91 33.08 6.49 16.01
N THR A 92 33.00 5.92 17.23
CA THR A 92 32.13 4.77 17.54
C THR A 92 30.66 5.20 17.59
N PHE A 93 29.75 4.23 17.49
CA PHE A 93 28.31 4.43 17.65
C PHE A 93 28.00 4.97 19.05
N GLU A 94 28.62 4.42 20.09
CA GLU A 94 28.42 4.79 21.49
C GLU A 94 28.99 6.18 21.82
N SER A 95 29.99 6.67 21.03
CA SER A 95 30.51 8.04 21.19
C SER A 95 29.49 9.13 20.86
N LYS A 96 28.40 8.77 20.17
CA LYS A 96 27.37 9.75 19.75
C LYS A 96 26.32 9.97 20.84
N PRO A 97 25.76 11.20 20.91
CA PRO A 97 24.64 11.49 21.80
C PRO A 97 23.46 10.52 21.56
N LYS A 98 22.70 10.19 22.62
CA LYS A 98 21.61 9.23 22.54
C LYS A 98 20.56 9.55 21.45
N TRP A 99 20.24 10.82 21.23
CA TRP A 99 19.32 11.21 20.17
C TRP A 99 19.84 10.92 18.76
N GLN A 100 21.16 11.01 18.51
CA GLN A 100 21.75 10.63 17.23
C GLN A 100 21.71 9.11 17.04
N ARG A 101 22.03 8.36 18.10
CA ARG A 101 21.91 6.89 18.11
C ARG A 101 20.48 6.46 17.82
N ALA A 102 19.49 7.11 18.44
CA ALA A 102 18.07 6.84 18.18
C ALA A 102 17.69 7.10 16.71
N LEU A 103 18.16 8.22 16.12
CA LEU A 103 17.89 8.52 14.70
C LEU A 103 18.55 7.51 13.75
N ILE A 104 19.75 7.03 14.09
CA ILE A 104 20.42 5.97 13.31
C ILE A 104 19.58 4.70 13.33
N MET A 105 19.06 4.27 14.51
CA MET A 105 18.21 3.09 14.63
C MET A 105 16.87 3.23 13.91
N LEU A 106 16.26 4.42 13.96
CA LEU A 106 15.00 4.70 13.25
C LEU A 106 15.18 4.77 11.73
N ALA A 107 16.37 5.04 11.23
CA ALA A 107 16.60 5.32 9.82
C ALA A 107 16.30 4.14 8.89
N GLY A 108 16.56 2.90 9.34
CA GLY A 108 16.21 1.67 8.59
C GLY A 108 14.70 1.52 8.38
N PRO A 109 13.90 1.46 9.45
CA PRO A 109 12.45 1.42 9.35
C PRO A 109 11.85 2.58 8.55
N VAL A 110 12.35 3.82 8.76
CA VAL A 110 11.91 5.01 8.01
C VAL A 110 12.21 4.86 6.52
N ALA A 111 13.38 4.35 6.14
CA ALA A 111 13.72 4.10 4.74
C ALA A 111 12.74 3.10 4.09
N ASN A 112 12.27 2.09 4.81
CA ASN A 112 11.26 1.16 4.33
C ASN A 112 9.90 1.84 4.12
N PHE A 113 9.45 2.71 5.02
CA PHE A 113 8.23 3.48 4.79
C PHE A 113 8.37 4.44 3.59
N LEU A 114 9.52 5.08 3.43
CA LEU A 114 9.79 5.93 2.26
C LEU A 114 9.79 5.14 0.95
N LEU A 115 10.35 3.93 0.95
CA LEU A 115 10.27 3.02 -0.20
C LEU A 115 8.82 2.67 -0.51
N ALA A 116 8.00 2.33 0.48
CA ALA A 116 6.59 2.02 0.28
C ALA A 116 5.82 3.20 -0.31
N ILE A 117 6.04 4.42 0.20
CA ILE A 117 5.43 5.65 -0.34
C ILE A 117 5.82 5.85 -1.80
N LEU A 118 7.11 5.70 -2.13
CA LEU A 118 7.61 5.84 -3.50
C LEU A 118 6.97 4.79 -4.44
N VAL A 119 6.94 3.54 -4.02
CA VAL A 119 6.38 2.44 -4.82
C VAL A 119 4.87 2.65 -5.03
N PHE A 120 4.11 3.01 -4.00
CA PHE A 120 2.70 3.34 -4.15
C PHE A 120 2.49 4.57 -5.06
N ALA A 121 3.34 5.60 -4.93
CA ALA A 121 3.26 6.76 -5.82
C ALA A 121 3.47 6.36 -7.29
N ILE A 122 4.43 5.48 -7.58
CA ILE A 122 4.64 4.93 -8.92
C ILE A 122 3.42 4.13 -9.40
N ILE A 123 2.82 3.30 -8.54
CA ILE A 123 1.62 2.54 -8.88
C ILE A 123 0.47 3.50 -9.21
N TYR A 124 0.18 4.47 -8.35
CA TYR A 124 -0.96 5.38 -8.51
C TYR A 124 -0.79 6.35 -9.68
N SER A 125 0.43 6.82 -9.98
CA SER A 125 0.69 7.68 -11.14
C SER A 125 0.49 6.97 -12.48
N ASN A 126 0.62 5.63 -12.50
CA ASN A 126 0.42 4.80 -13.68
C ASN A 126 -0.95 4.10 -13.74
N SER A 127 -1.76 4.25 -12.70
CA SER A 127 -3.07 3.61 -12.61
C SER A 127 -4.18 4.57 -13.00
N VAL A 128 -5.22 4.02 -13.62
CA VAL A 128 -6.49 4.72 -13.83
C VAL A 128 -7.39 4.44 -12.64
N GLU A 129 -7.77 5.48 -11.92
CA GLU A 129 -8.70 5.40 -10.81
C GLU A 129 -10.12 5.57 -11.32
N ARG A 130 -10.92 4.51 -11.23
CA ARG A 130 -12.32 4.55 -11.63
C ARG A 130 -13.12 5.27 -10.56
N GLN A 131 -13.78 6.36 -10.96
CA GLN A 131 -14.73 7.07 -10.12
C GLN A 131 -16.14 6.61 -10.46
N PHE A 132 -16.94 6.34 -9.45
CA PHE A 132 -18.32 5.95 -9.64
C PHE A 132 -19.23 6.67 -8.65
N ASP A 133 -20.52 6.69 -9.02
CA ASP A 133 -21.61 7.05 -8.15
C ASP A 133 -22.35 5.77 -7.72
N ALA A 134 -22.58 5.62 -6.41
CA ALA A 134 -23.37 4.53 -5.86
C ALA A 134 -24.85 4.92 -5.96
N THR A 135 -25.47 4.58 -7.06
CA THR A 135 -26.84 5.01 -7.38
C THR A 135 -27.85 4.05 -6.79
N VAL A 136 -28.84 4.56 -6.09
CA VAL A 136 -29.94 3.79 -5.52
C VAL A 136 -30.83 3.22 -6.61
N VAL A 137 -31.10 1.93 -6.52
CA VAL A 137 -32.09 1.23 -7.36
C VAL A 137 -33.17 0.68 -6.46
N LEU A 138 -34.39 1.21 -6.61
CA LEU A 138 -35.58 0.70 -5.93
C LEU A 138 -36.17 -0.45 -6.74
N ASN A 139 -36.26 -1.64 -6.14
CA ASN A 139 -36.90 -2.80 -6.74
C ASN A 139 -38.35 -2.90 -6.24
N GLU A 140 -39.25 -3.52 -7.00
CA GLU A 140 -40.65 -3.75 -6.62
C GLU A 140 -40.83 -4.54 -5.29
N THR A 141 -39.75 -5.20 -4.85
CA THR A 141 -39.68 -5.90 -3.55
C THR A 141 -39.07 -5.05 -2.45
N SER A 142 -38.63 -3.82 -2.73
CA SER A 142 -38.07 -2.91 -1.73
C SER A 142 -39.18 -2.57 -0.73
N LYS A 143 -39.10 -3.09 0.48
CA LYS A 143 -40.03 -2.80 1.59
C LYS A 143 -40.05 -1.33 2.03
N ILE A 144 -39.35 -0.47 1.30
CA ILE A 144 -38.92 0.88 1.69
C ILE A 144 -39.73 1.99 0.98
N GLU A 145 -40.50 1.66 -0.06
CA GLU A 145 -41.17 2.63 -0.96
C GLU A 145 -42.02 3.74 -0.31
N ASN A 146 -42.26 3.69 0.99
CA ASN A 146 -43.08 4.71 1.65
C ASN A 146 -42.49 5.21 3.00
N GLN A 147 -41.25 4.87 3.32
CA GLN A 147 -40.67 5.21 4.64
C GLN A 147 -39.55 6.25 4.57
N TYR A 148 -38.92 6.46 3.41
CA TYR A 148 -37.74 7.28 3.25
C TYR A 148 -37.90 8.32 2.14
N THR A 149 -37.09 9.42 2.22
CA THR A 149 -37.17 10.57 1.29
C THR A 149 -36.35 10.38 0.04
N PHE A 150 -35.42 9.41 0.00
CA PHE A 150 -34.63 9.14 -1.19
C PHE A 150 -35.43 8.40 -2.26
N GLU A 151 -35.06 8.65 -3.52
CA GLU A 151 -35.69 8.08 -4.70
C GLU A 151 -34.72 7.23 -5.52
N GLY A 152 -35.23 6.44 -6.45
CA GLY A 152 -34.42 5.73 -7.42
C GLY A 152 -33.61 6.72 -8.27
N GLY A 153 -32.31 6.49 -8.38
CA GLY A 153 -31.38 7.38 -9.09
C GLY A 153 -30.61 8.36 -8.20
N ASP A 154 -30.97 8.47 -6.91
CA ASP A 154 -30.18 9.23 -5.94
C ASP A 154 -28.84 8.55 -5.68
N VAL A 155 -27.82 9.34 -5.39
CA VAL A 155 -26.45 8.85 -5.19
C VAL A 155 -26.12 8.80 -3.70
N LEU A 156 -25.78 7.63 -3.20
CA LEU A 156 -25.24 7.45 -1.85
C LEU A 156 -23.80 7.96 -1.80
N GLU A 157 -23.55 9.07 -1.09
CA GLU A 157 -22.23 9.69 -0.97
C GLU A 157 -21.54 9.38 0.37
N PHE A 158 -22.30 9.18 1.45
CA PHE A 158 -21.76 9.02 2.81
C PHE A 158 -22.49 7.93 3.60
N ILE A 159 -21.75 7.25 4.48
CA ILE A 159 -22.29 6.37 5.51
C ILE A 159 -21.70 6.81 6.85
N GLU A 160 -22.53 7.16 7.83
CA GLU A 160 -22.11 7.70 9.14
C GLU A 160 -21.08 8.84 8.98
N GLY A 161 -21.31 9.74 8.03
CA GLY A 161 -20.46 10.88 7.73
C GLY A 161 -19.14 10.56 7.01
N LYS A 162 -18.84 9.29 6.74
CA LYS A 162 -17.66 8.88 5.97
C LYS A 162 -18.00 8.83 4.49
N LYS A 163 -17.18 9.50 3.68
CA LYS A 163 -17.36 9.54 2.24
C LYS A 163 -17.05 8.19 1.58
N ILE A 164 -17.93 7.76 0.68
CA ILE A 164 -17.79 6.55 -0.12
C ILE A 164 -17.19 6.94 -1.47
N ASN A 165 -16.00 6.40 -1.79
CA ASN A 165 -15.32 6.72 -3.05
C ASN A 165 -15.22 5.51 -3.99
N ASN A 166 -15.40 4.29 -3.47
CA ASN A 166 -15.31 3.05 -4.23
C ASN A 166 -16.13 1.94 -3.57
N LEU A 167 -16.38 0.85 -4.30
CA LEU A 167 -17.15 -0.30 -3.81
C LEU A 167 -16.57 -0.90 -2.53
N GLN A 168 -15.26 -0.90 -2.41
CA GLN A 168 -14.59 -1.44 -1.23
C GLN A 168 -14.85 -0.57 0.00
N ASP A 169 -14.82 0.76 -0.14
CA ASP A 169 -15.18 1.68 0.95
C ASP A 169 -16.62 1.45 1.39
N LEU A 170 -17.55 1.32 0.43
CA LEU A 170 -18.96 1.02 0.70
C LEU A 170 -19.11 -0.26 1.53
N ARG A 171 -18.55 -1.36 1.04
CA ARG A 171 -18.68 -2.66 1.70
C ARG A 171 -18.01 -2.70 3.06
N LEU A 172 -16.80 -2.16 3.18
CA LEU A 172 -16.07 -2.11 4.45
C LEU A 172 -16.81 -1.26 5.49
N GLU A 173 -17.39 -0.13 5.08
CA GLU A 173 -18.14 0.70 6.00
C GLU A 173 -19.42 0.01 6.46
N LEU A 174 -20.18 -0.62 5.56
CA LEU A 174 -21.35 -1.41 5.92
C LEU A 174 -21.01 -2.59 6.86
N LEU A 175 -19.94 -3.34 6.53
CA LEU A 175 -19.47 -4.44 7.38
C LEU A 175 -19.01 -3.98 8.77
N SER A 176 -18.54 -2.73 8.90
CA SER A 176 -18.16 -2.19 10.20
C SER A 176 -19.34 -2.03 11.17
N HIS A 177 -20.56 -2.04 10.64
CA HIS A 177 -21.82 -1.97 11.39
C HIS A 177 -22.49 -3.33 11.59
N SER A 178 -21.84 -4.44 11.26
CA SER A 178 -22.36 -5.80 11.49
C SER A 178 -22.76 -6.01 12.96
N GLY A 179 -23.95 -6.61 13.17
CA GLY A 179 -24.56 -6.82 14.49
C GLY A 179 -25.21 -5.57 15.10
N LYS A 180 -25.17 -4.41 14.44
CA LYS A 180 -25.80 -3.18 14.94
C LYS A 180 -27.32 -3.28 14.87
N SER A 181 -27.99 -2.80 15.93
CA SER A 181 -29.43 -2.51 15.95
C SER A 181 -29.62 -1.03 16.25
N GLY A 182 -30.61 -0.39 15.63
CA GLY A 182 -30.87 1.04 15.70
C GLY A 182 -30.80 1.72 14.36
N PHE A 183 -30.12 2.85 14.25
CA PHE A 183 -30.08 3.62 13.01
C PHE A 183 -28.67 3.66 12.41
N ILE A 184 -28.62 3.66 11.06
CA ILE A 184 -27.43 3.96 10.25
C ILE A 184 -27.76 5.20 9.43
N ASN A 185 -26.96 6.25 9.57
CA ASN A 185 -27.15 7.50 8.82
C ASN A 185 -26.49 7.41 7.46
N LEU A 186 -27.27 7.59 6.42
CA LEU A 186 -26.85 7.60 5.03
C LEU A 186 -27.01 9.00 4.45
N GLY A 187 -25.97 9.49 3.79
CA GLY A 187 -25.99 10.79 3.10
C GLY A 187 -26.16 10.60 1.62
N PHE A 188 -27.20 11.20 1.06
CA PHE A 188 -27.56 11.10 -0.34
C PHE A 188 -27.38 12.44 -1.07
N LYS A 189 -27.28 12.36 -2.39
CA LYS A 189 -27.35 13.49 -3.31
C LYS A 189 -28.42 13.17 -4.35
N ASP A 190 -29.42 14.06 -4.47
CA ASP A 190 -30.49 13.94 -5.45
C ASP A 190 -30.04 14.27 -6.89
N ASN A 191 -30.93 14.04 -7.84
CA ASN A 191 -30.69 14.36 -9.25
C ASN A 191 -30.53 15.85 -9.54
N LEU A 192 -30.96 16.73 -8.61
CA LEU A 192 -30.81 18.20 -8.70
C LEU A 192 -29.49 18.68 -8.06
N GLY A 193 -28.77 17.77 -7.39
CA GLY A 193 -27.49 18.06 -6.71
C GLY A 193 -27.63 18.47 -5.25
N ASN A 194 -28.85 18.45 -4.65
CA ASN A 194 -29.06 18.73 -3.25
C ASN A 194 -28.61 17.52 -2.40
N ARG A 195 -28.03 17.82 -1.24
CA ARG A 195 -27.59 16.79 -0.29
C ARG A 195 -28.55 16.75 0.88
N PHE A 196 -28.88 15.54 1.29
CA PHE A 196 -29.69 15.26 2.47
C PHE A 196 -29.22 14.00 3.16
N GLU A 197 -29.61 13.84 4.43
CA GLU A 197 -29.29 12.65 5.22
C GLU A 197 -30.56 11.92 5.62
N GLU A 198 -30.48 10.61 5.65
CA GLU A 198 -31.57 9.72 6.05
C GLU A 198 -31.06 8.69 7.04
N ALA A 199 -31.83 8.46 8.12
CA ALA A 199 -31.50 7.47 9.14
C ALA A 199 -32.27 6.18 8.85
N ILE A 200 -31.59 5.12 8.44
CA ILE A 200 -32.21 3.82 8.15
C ILE A 200 -32.20 2.98 9.42
N GLU A 201 -33.37 2.49 9.82
CA GLU A 201 -33.52 1.57 10.93
C GLU A 201 -33.04 0.17 10.53
N VAL A 202 -32.13 -0.38 11.32
CA VAL A 202 -31.57 -1.72 11.12
C VAL A 202 -31.73 -2.54 12.40
N ASN A 203 -31.96 -3.83 12.25
CA ASN A 203 -32.03 -4.75 13.36
C ASN A 203 -31.10 -5.92 13.12
N ASN A 204 -30.11 -6.08 14.01
CA ASN A 204 -29.07 -7.10 13.91
C ASN A 204 -28.42 -7.15 12.50
N PHE A 205 -28.02 -5.98 12.01
CA PHE A 205 -27.57 -5.74 10.63
C PHE A 205 -26.42 -6.68 10.25
N LEU A 206 -26.47 -7.31 9.08
CA LEU A 206 -25.45 -8.22 8.56
C LEU A 206 -25.08 -9.37 9.52
N SER A 207 -26.05 -9.87 10.26
CA SER A 207 -25.84 -11.00 11.18
C SER A 207 -25.75 -12.34 10.47
N ASP A 208 -26.32 -12.45 9.27
CA ASP A 208 -26.25 -13.64 8.44
C ASP A 208 -25.01 -13.59 7.53
N GLU A 209 -24.27 -14.71 7.45
CA GLU A 209 -23.09 -14.82 6.58
C GLU A 209 -23.42 -14.55 5.11
N SER A 210 -24.63 -14.88 4.66
CA SER A 210 -25.08 -14.61 3.29
C SER A 210 -25.23 -13.12 2.98
N GLU A 211 -25.62 -12.30 3.96
CA GLU A 211 -25.75 -10.86 3.82
C GLU A 211 -24.39 -10.17 3.76
N GLN A 212 -23.35 -10.77 4.38
CA GLN A 212 -21.99 -10.22 4.39
C GLN A 212 -21.30 -10.31 3.03
N ILE A 213 -21.77 -11.15 2.12
CA ILE A 213 -21.22 -11.26 0.76
C ILE A 213 -21.54 -10.00 -0.07
N ASN A 214 -22.77 -9.50 0.03
CA ASN A 214 -23.22 -8.29 -0.63
C ASN A 214 -23.95 -7.39 0.39
N PRO A 215 -23.20 -6.73 1.29
CA PRO A 215 -23.76 -6.00 2.42
C PRO A 215 -24.67 -4.84 2.00
N GLU A 216 -24.53 -4.32 0.79
CA GLU A 216 -25.38 -3.29 0.21
C GLU A 216 -26.84 -3.71 0.09
N ASN A 217 -27.11 -5.00 -0.12
CA ASN A 217 -28.48 -5.51 -0.25
C ASN A 217 -29.22 -5.54 1.09
N ALA A 218 -28.51 -5.58 2.21
CA ALA A 218 -29.11 -5.57 3.54
C ALA A 218 -29.68 -4.21 3.96
N LEU A 219 -29.41 -3.15 3.19
CA LEU A 219 -30.02 -1.84 3.36
C LEU A 219 -31.50 -1.79 2.91
N GLY A 220 -31.99 -2.86 2.25
CA GLY A 220 -33.36 -2.96 1.74
C GLY A 220 -33.59 -2.30 0.37
N PHE A 221 -32.54 -1.81 -0.27
CA PHE A 221 -32.50 -1.32 -1.66
C PHE A 221 -31.24 -1.85 -2.35
N SER A 222 -31.22 -1.81 -3.67
CA SER A 222 -30.02 -2.16 -4.44
C SER A 222 -29.20 -0.93 -4.78
N ILE A 223 -27.90 -1.12 -4.93
CA ILE A 223 -26.98 -0.06 -5.37
C ILE A 223 -26.39 -0.47 -6.70
N ASP A 224 -26.57 0.39 -7.71
CA ASP A 224 -25.92 0.30 -9.01
C ASP A 224 -24.73 1.26 -9.07
N LEU A 225 -23.58 0.73 -9.48
CA LEU A 225 -22.32 1.47 -9.53
C LEU A 225 -22.14 2.07 -10.93
N LYS A 226 -22.51 3.31 -11.09
CA LYS A 226 -22.40 4.05 -12.36
C LYS A 226 -21.05 4.74 -12.47
N LEU A 227 -20.26 4.39 -13.48
CA LEU A 227 -18.96 5.02 -13.75
C LEU A 227 -19.14 6.45 -14.26
N ARG A 228 -18.45 7.40 -13.63
CA ARG A 228 -18.41 8.79 -14.10
C ARG A 228 -17.65 8.88 -15.43
N PRO A 229 -18.08 9.75 -16.35
CA PRO A 229 -17.56 9.81 -17.71
C PRO A 229 -16.24 10.62 -17.81
N TYR A 230 -15.27 10.35 -16.92
CA TYR A 230 -13.92 10.88 -17.05
C TYR A 230 -13.08 10.00 -17.98
N ILE A 231 -12.19 10.62 -18.73
CA ILE A 231 -11.23 9.92 -19.59
C ILE A 231 -9.98 9.56 -18.75
N GLY A 232 -9.83 8.31 -18.38
CA GLY A 232 -8.67 7.82 -17.61
C GLY A 232 -7.50 7.39 -18.48
N GLN A 233 -7.80 6.89 -19.68
CA GLN A 233 -6.78 6.48 -20.65
C GLN A 233 -7.33 6.59 -22.06
N ILE A 234 -6.45 6.96 -22.99
CA ILE A 234 -6.69 7.01 -24.42
C ILE A 234 -5.84 5.92 -25.07
N ALA A 235 -6.44 5.11 -25.94
CA ALA A 235 -5.76 4.03 -26.61
C ALA A 235 -4.83 4.57 -27.70
N ASP A 236 -3.56 4.24 -27.61
CA ASP A 236 -2.57 4.57 -28.64
C ASP A 236 -2.88 3.87 -29.96
N GLY A 237 -2.59 4.54 -31.07
CA GLY A 237 -2.79 3.98 -32.42
C GLY A 237 -4.23 3.98 -32.92
N LEU A 238 -5.20 4.50 -32.15
CA LEU A 238 -6.57 4.75 -32.60
C LEU A 238 -6.77 6.22 -32.96
N PRO A 239 -7.77 6.58 -33.81
CA PRO A 239 -8.06 7.96 -34.21
C PRO A 239 -8.25 8.92 -33.03
N VAL A 240 -8.82 8.46 -31.93
CA VAL A 240 -9.01 9.24 -30.69
C VAL A 240 -7.71 9.84 -30.16
N ALA A 241 -6.57 9.20 -30.36
CA ALA A 241 -5.28 9.71 -29.90
C ALA A 241 -4.87 11.04 -30.57
N SER A 242 -5.39 11.32 -31.77
CA SER A 242 -5.15 12.56 -32.52
C SER A 242 -6.30 13.57 -32.43
N SER A 243 -7.37 13.24 -31.70
CA SER A 243 -8.56 14.10 -31.62
C SER A 243 -8.38 15.37 -30.77
N GLY A 244 -7.35 15.41 -29.89
CA GLY A 244 -7.13 16.48 -28.93
C GLY A 244 -7.78 16.24 -27.56
N LEU A 245 -8.54 15.15 -27.38
CA LEU A 245 -8.99 14.70 -26.06
C LEU A 245 -7.77 14.36 -25.16
N GLN A 246 -7.93 14.60 -23.87
CA GLN A 246 -6.86 14.35 -22.88
C GLN A 246 -7.38 13.53 -21.70
N VAL A 247 -6.44 12.91 -21.01
CA VAL A 247 -6.70 12.24 -19.74
C VAL A 247 -7.19 13.27 -18.72
N ASN A 248 -8.15 12.87 -17.90
CA ASN A 248 -8.90 13.66 -16.92
C ASN A 248 -9.97 14.60 -17.51
N ASP A 249 -10.21 14.62 -18.82
CA ASP A 249 -11.38 15.30 -19.36
C ASP A 249 -12.66 14.66 -18.81
N LEU A 250 -13.62 15.48 -18.40
CA LEU A 250 -14.99 15.05 -18.07
C LEU A 250 -15.87 15.21 -19.30
N ILE A 251 -16.40 14.13 -19.85
CA ILE A 251 -17.31 14.17 -20.98
C ILE A 251 -18.67 14.69 -20.50
N LEU A 252 -19.14 15.78 -21.12
CA LEU A 252 -20.42 16.42 -20.79
C LEU A 252 -21.53 16.01 -21.77
N SER A 253 -21.21 15.93 -23.07
CA SER A 253 -22.15 15.51 -24.10
C SER A 253 -21.44 14.81 -25.28
N VAL A 254 -22.17 13.95 -25.97
CA VAL A 254 -21.78 13.32 -27.23
C VAL A 254 -22.90 13.56 -28.23
N GLU A 255 -22.61 14.13 -29.44
CA GLU A 255 -23.61 14.49 -30.43
C GLU A 255 -24.75 15.35 -29.82
N SER A 256 -24.40 16.30 -28.93
CA SER A 256 -25.33 17.14 -28.17
C SER A 256 -26.26 16.39 -27.20
N GLN A 257 -26.11 15.07 -27.03
CA GLN A 257 -26.82 14.31 -26.02
C GLN A 257 -26.02 14.36 -24.70
N PRO A 258 -26.63 14.79 -23.59
CA PRO A 258 -25.95 14.90 -22.32
C PRO A 258 -25.53 13.50 -21.81
N ILE A 259 -24.30 13.39 -21.29
CA ILE A 259 -23.73 12.18 -20.74
C ILE A 259 -23.64 12.35 -19.22
N LYS A 260 -24.34 11.51 -18.49
CA LYS A 260 -24.26 11.46 -17.02
C LYS A 260 -23.25 10.41 -16.55
N TYR A 261 -23.25 9.26 -17.21
CA TYR A 261 -22.39 8.13 -16.89
C TYR A 261 -21.65 7.60 -18.13
N PHE A 262 -20.57 6.89 -17.91
CA PHE A 262 -19.73 6.39 -19.00
C PHE A 262 -20.47 5.42 -19.93
N ASP A 263 -21.41 4.65 -19.40
CA ASP A 263 -22.18 3.68 -20.17
C ASP A 263 -23.14 4.37 -21.17
N ASP A 264 -23.62 5.59 -20.87
CA ASP A 264 -24.46 6.39 -21.78
C ASP A 264 -23.75 6.66 -23.12
N ILE A 265 -22.40 6.80 -23.07
CA ILE A 265 -21.59 7.02 -24.28
C ILE A 265 -21.77 5.87 -25.27
N ARG A 266 -21.81 4.61 -24.76
CA ARG A 266 -21.96 3.43 -25.62
C ARG A 266 -23.28 3.42 -26.36
N GLU A 267 -24.35 3.84 -25.71
CA GLU A 267 -25.68 3.92 -26.34
C GLU A 267 -25.71 4.97 -27.46
N VAL A 268 -25.13 6.14 -27.21
CA VAL A 268 -25.09 7.23 -28.21
C VAL A 268 -24.25 6.84 -29.42
N ILE A 269 -23.06 6.26 -29.21
CA ILE A 269 -22.16 5.93 -30.34
C ILE A 269 -22.62 4.73 -31.16
N ALA A 270 -23.48 3.85 -30.60
CA ALA A 270 -23.97 2.68 -31.30
C ALA A 270 -24.68 3.01 -32.60
N SER A 271 -25.45 4.13 -32.61
CA SER A 271 -26.20 4.63 -33.75
C SER A 271 -25.51 5.77 -34.48
N SER A 272 -24.34 6.24 -34.03
CA SER A 272 -23.66 7.40 -34.55
C SER A 272 -22.92 7.15 -35.87
N ARG A 273 -22.60 8.21 -36.58
CA ARG A 273 -21.77 8.22 -37.81
C ARG A 273 -20.31 7.90 -37.45
N SER A 274 -19.44 7.85 -38.46
CA SER A 274 -18.01 7.59 -38.26
C SER A 274 -17.25 8.68 -37.50
N VAL A 275 -17.74 9.93 -37.53
CA VAL A 275 -17.19 11.06 -36.79
C VAL A 275 -18.27 11.59 -35.87
N ILE A 276 -17.93 11.82 -34.61
CA ILE A 276 -18.85 12.36 -33.59
C ILE A 276 -18.22 13.58 -32.93
N GLN A 277 -19.07 14.50 -32.47
CA GLN A 277 -18.64 15.63 -31.67
C GLN A 277 -18.75 15.29 -30.17
N ILE A 278 -17.68 15.50 -29.43
CA ILE A 278 -17.63 15.29 -27.96
C ILE A 278 -17.35 16.64 -27.29
N GLU A 279 -18.24 17.03 -26.36
CA GLU A 279 -18.05 18.17 -25.47
C GLU A 279 -17.44 17.67 -24.16
N VAL A 280 -16.34 18.29 -23.73
CA VAL A 280 -15.67 17.96 -22.46
C VAL A 280 -15.48 19.19 -21.59
N LEU A 281 -15.37 18.97 -20.28
CA LEU A 281 -14.91 19.95 -19.32
C LEU A 281 -13.45 19.66 -18.97
N ARG A 282 -12.55 20.60 -19.31
CA ARG A 282 -11.12 20.58 -18.99
C ARG A 282 -10.76 21.89 -18.31
N ASP A 283 -10.16 21.86 -17.12
CA ASP A 283 -9.75 23.04 -16.35
C ASP A 283 -10.86 24.12 -16.24
N SER A 284 -12.10 23.67 -16.00
CA SER A 284 -13.31 24.51 -15.92
C SER A 284 -13.72 25.18 -17.26
N GLN A 285 -13.13 24.79 -18.39
CA GLN A 285 -13.48 25.24 -19.71
C GLN A 285 -14.21 24.16 -20.51
N ARG A 286 -15.25 24.54 -21.25
CA ARG A 286 -15.92 23.63 -22.18
C ARG A 286 -15.22 23.65 -23.52
N LEU A 287 -14.82 22.47 -23.98
CA LEU A 287 -14.10 22.27 -25.24
C LEU A 287 -14.86 21.26 -26.09
N TYR A 288 -14.75 21.38 -27.39
CA TYR A 288 -15.42 20.52 -28.37
C TYR A 288 -14.38 19.87 -29.26
N PHE A 289 -14.51 18.58 -29.47
CA PHE A 289 -13.60 17.79 -30.28
C PHE A 289 -14.36 16.89 -31.23
N ASP A 290 -13.95 16.87 -32.50
CA ASP A 290 -14.45 15.92 -33.48
C ASP A 290 -13.59 14.65 -33.37
N VAL A 291 -14.24 13.51 -33.11
CA VAL A 291 -13.58 12.24 -32.84
C VAL A 291 -14.03 11.22 -33.86
N GLU A 292 -13.09 10.65 -34.60
CA GLU A 292 -13.37 9.55 -35.48
C GLU A 292 -13.50 8.23 -34.70
N LEU A 293 -14.61 7.52 -34.90
CA LEU A 293 -14.88 6.23 -34.26
C LEU A 293 -14.12 5.11 -34.96
N SER A 294 -13.52 4.25 -34.13
CA SER A 294 -13.00 2.97 -34.56
C SER A 294 -14.10 1.89 -34.53
N LYS A 295 -13.88 0.80 -35.23
CA LYS A 295 -14.76 -0.37 -35.18
C LYS A 295 -14.04 -1.53 -34.52
N ARG A 296 -14.78 -2.29 -33.72
CA ARG A 296 -14.32 -3.57 -33.17
C ARG A 296 -15.35 -4.66 -33.40
N LEU A 297 -14.89 -5.88 -33.55
CA LEU A 297 -15.77 -7.04 -33.59
C LEU A 297 -16.04 -7.52 -32.15
N VAL A 298 -17.32 -7.56 -31.80
CA VAL A 298 -17.80 -8.13 -30.55
C VAL A 298 -18.83 -9.19 -30.92
N GLU A 299 -18.56 -10.45 -30.58
CA GLU A 299 -19.43 -11.60 -30.90
C GLU A 299 -19.82 -11.68 -32.38
N GLY A 300 -18.92 -11.30 -33.29
CA GLY A 300 -19.16 -11.32 -34.74
C GLY A 300 -19.90 -10.10 -35.29
N VAL A 301 -20.28 -9.12 -34.44
CA VAL A 301 -20.95 -7.88 -34.86
C VAL A 301 -19.97 -6.71 -34.77
N GLU A 302 -19.86 -5.91 -35.84
CA GLU A 302 -19.09 -4.67 -35.81
C GLU A 302 -19.79 -3.64 -34.92
N GLN A 303 -19.09 -3.14 -33.92
CA GLN A 303 -19.55 -2.08 -33.02
C GLN A 303 -18.63 -0.87 -33.07
N ASN A 304 -19.22 0.29 -33.02
CA ASN A 304 -18.50 1.55 -32.87
C ASN A 304 -17.78 1.60 -31.52
N TYR A 305 -16.57 2.17 -31.52
CA TYR A 305 -15.68 2.20 -30.39
C TYR A 305 -14.80 3.47 -30.40
N ILE A 306 -14.75 4.21 -29.30
CA ILE A 306 -13.94 5.43 -29.19
C ILE A 306 -12.47 5.13 -28.86
N GLY A 307 -12.22 4.15 -28.04
CA GLY A 307 -10.85 3.83 -27.57
C GLY A 307 -10.44 4.59 -26.31
N ILE A 308 -11.39 4.90 -25.43
CA ILE A 308 -11.15 5.51 -24.13
C ILE A 308 -11.48 4.54 -22.99
N VAL A 309 -10.79 4.69 -21.85
CA VAL A 309 -11.04 3.93 -20.61
C VAL A 309 -11.55 4.91 -19.56
N PRO A 310 -12.66 4.59 -18.85
CA PRO A 310 -13.20 5.48 -17.83
C PRO A 310 -12.30 5.59 -16.61
N GLY A 311 -12.20 6.80 -16.05
CA GLY A 311 -11.52 7.09 -14.81
C GLY A 311 -10.69 8.37 -14.85
N THR A 312 -9.89 8.58 -13.82
CA THR A 312 -8.96 9.69 -13.70
C THR A 312 -7.54 9.19 -13.43
N ARG A 313 -6.55 9.98 -13.79
CA ARG A 313 -5.16 9.76 -13.38
C ARG A 313 -4.73 10.83 -12.39
N LEU A 314 -4.03 10.41 -11.38
CA LEU A 314 -3.45 11.30 -10.40
C LEU A 314 -2.16 11.92 -10.96
N ASN A 315 -1.93 13.21 -10.66
CA ASN A 315 -0.64 13.81 -10.90
C ASN A 315 0.41 13.28 -9.90
N ILE A 316 1.68 13.64 -10.09
CA ILE A 316 2.79 13.12 -9.27
C ILE A 316 2.60 13.46 -7.79
N ILE A 317 2.19 14.70 -7.48
CA ILE A 317 2.01 15.17 -6.09
C ILE A 317 0.85 14.41 -5.42
N GLU A 318 -0.29 14.32 -6.11
CA GLU A 318 -1.45 13.55 -5.64
C GLU A 318 -1.11 12.08 -5.41
N SER A 319 -0.30 11.49 -6.31
CA SER A 319 0.16 10.10 -6.20
C SER A 319 1.06 9.89 -4.98
N ILE A 320 1.95 10.84 -4.67
CA ILE A 320 2.79 10.80 -3.45
C ILE A 320 1.92 10.91 -2.20
N VAL A 321 0.99 11.88 -2.17
CA VAL A 321 0.07 12.06 -1.02
C VAL A 321 -0.78 10.82 -0.80
N LYS A 322 -1.32 10.24 -1.88
CA LYS A 322 -2.09 8.99 -1.81
C LYS A 322 -1.22 7.82 -1.36
N GLY A 323 0.00 7.71 -1.88
CA GLY A 323 0.98 6.71 -1.44
C GLY A 323 1.33 6.81 0.04
N ALA A 324 1.50 8.03 0.55
CA ALA A 324 1.74 8.26 1.98
C ALA A 324 0.54 7.86 2.85
N LYS A 325 -0.68 8.22 2.41
CA LYS A 325 -1.93 7.83 3.09
C LYS A 325 -2.10 6.30 3.10
N GLU A 326 -1.83 5.64 1.98
CA GLU A 326 -1.91 4.18 1.89
C GLU A 326 -0.87 3.49 2.78
N THR A 327 0.37 4.00 2.78
CA THR A 327 1.44 3.51 3.67
C THR A 327 1.02 3.63 5.14
N TYR A 328 0.44 4.76 5.54
CA TYR A 328 -0.07 4.95 6.90
C TYR A 328 -1.20 3.96 7.22
N ASN A 329 -2.19 3.82 6.34
CA ASN A 329 -3.33 2.93 6.52
C ASN A 329 -2.88 1.46 6.65
N MET A 330 -1.96 1.02 5.78
CA MET A 330 -1.42 -0.33 5.81
C MET A 330 -0.55 -0.58 7.06
N SER A 331 0.21 0.42 7.49
CA SER A 331 0.97 0.35 8.76
C SER A 331 0.03 0.16 9.95
N TYR A 332 -1.05 0.94 10.01
CA TYR A 332 -2.07 0.81 11.06
C TYR A 332 -2.74 -0.57 11.04
N LYS A 333 -3.13 -1.06 9.85
CA LYS A 333 -3.70 -2.40 9.69
C LYS A 333 -2.71 -3.49 10.14
N THR A 334 -1.43 -3.36 9.81
CA THR A 334 -0.38 -4.30 10.22
C THR A 334 -0.23 -4.34 11.74
N ILE A 335 -0.18 -3.17 12.40
CA ILE A 335 -0.12 -3.08 13.87
C ILE A 335 -1.36 -3.71 14.51
N THR A 336 -2.55 -3.38 13.97
CA THR A 336 -3.82 -3.94 14.46
C THR A 336 -3.87 -5.46 14.30
N PHE A 337 -3.39 -5.98 13.16
CA PHE A 337 -3.30 -7.41 12.90
C PHE A 337 -2.39 -8.11 13.91
N ILE A 338 -1.19 -7.56 14.16
CA ILE A 338 -0.26 -8.07 15.18
C ILE A 338 -0.92 -8.05 16.57
N GLY A 339 -1.60 -6.95 16.93
CA GLY A 339 -2.32 -6.84 18.20
C GLY A 339 -3.41 -7.90 18.37
N LYS A 340 -4.20 -8.17 17.32
CA LYS A 340 -5.24 -9.22 17.31
C LYS A 340 -4.65 -10.63 17.41
N MET A 341 -3.48 -10.87 16.81
CA MET A 341 -2.76 -12.14 16.96
C MET A 341 -2.26 -12.34 18.39
N LEU A 342 -1.67 -11.32 19.00
CA LEU A 342 -1.18 -11.38 20.38
C LEU A 342 -2.31 -11.55 21.40
N SER A 343 -3.49 -11.01 21.12
CA SER A 343 -4.69 -11.18 21.95
C SER A 343 -5.42 -12.50 21.74
N GLY A 344 -4.98 -13.36 20.81
CA GLY A 344 -5.61 -14.64 20.50
C GLY A 344 -6.88 -14.56 19.67
N ASN A 345 -7.26 -13.36 19.20
CA ASN A 345 -8.46 -13.14 18.37
C ASN A 345 -8.27 -13.51 16.89
N LEU A 346 -7.02 -13.73 16.48
CA LEU A 346 -6.68 -14.20 15.13
C LEU A 346 -5.73 -15.39 15.23
N GLY A 347 -6.04 -16.44 14.45
CA GLY A 347 -5.17 -17.61 14.35
C GLY A 347 -3.86 -17.26 13.62
N THR A 348 -2.80 -17.94 14.06
CA THR A 348 -1.44 -17.80 13.49
C THR A 348 -1.30 -18.40 12.08
N GLN A 349 -2.33 -19.06 11.56
CA GLN A 349 -2.38 -19.65 10.21
C GLN A 349 -2.15 -18.65 9.08
N ASN A 350 -2.34 -17.34 9.36
CA ASN A 350 -2.14 -16.26 8.39
C ASN A 350 -0.69 -15.74 8.34
N LEU A 351 0.20 -16.23 9.18
CA LEU A 351 1.62 -15.91 9.12
C LEU A 351 2.28 -16.68 7.96
N SER A 352 2.81 -15.93 7.00
CA SER A 352 3.63 -16.49 5.93
C SER A 352 5.09 -16.45 6.34
N GLY A 353 5.75 -17.57 6.22
CA GLY A 353 7.18 -17.69 6.40
C GLY A 353 7.98 -17.44 5.11
N PRO A 354 9.28 -17.73 5.11
CA PRO A 354 10.14 -17.50 3.96
C PRO A 354 9.68 -18.19 2.67
N ILE A 355 9.11 -19.39 2.78
CA ILE A 355 8.63 -20.16 1.62
C ILE A 355 7.40 -19.47 1.00
N GLY A 356 6.47 -19.01 1.83
CA GLY A 356 5.30 -18.26 1.39
C GLY A 356 5.68 -16.94 0.72
N ILE A 357 6.70 -16.23 1.22
CA ILE A 357 7.22 -15.00 0.59
C ILE A 357 7.79 -15.29 -0.80
N VAL A 358 8.57 -16.38 -0.96
CA VAL A 358 9.12 -16.79 -2.28
C VAL A 358 7.98 -17.11 -3.26
N GLN A 359 6.95 -17.81 -2.78
CA GLN A 359 5.79 -18.14 -3.60
C GLN A 359 5.04 -16.87 -4.03
N MET A 360 4.69 -15.97 -3.09
CA MET A 360 4.02 -14.70 -3.40
C MET A 360 4.82 -13.84 -4.37
N ALA A 361 6.15 -13.77 -4.20
CA ALA A 361 7.03 -13.04 -5.11
C ALA A 361 6.96 -13.58 -6.54
N GLY A 362 6.97 -14.90 -6.69
CA GLY A 362 6.84 -15.54 -8.00
C GLY A 362 5.48 -15.38 -8.65
N ASP A 363 4.41 -15.54 -7.88
CA ASP A 363 3.04 -15.43 -8.38
C ASP A 363 2.72 -13.98 -8.79
N THR A 364 3.10 -13.00 -7.98
CA THR A 364 2.92 -11.59 -8.33
C THR A 364 3.79 -11.16 -9.51
N ALA A 365 5.03 -11.67 -9.63
CA ALA A 365 5.87 -11.41 -10.80
C ALA A 365 5.30 -11.99 -12.09
N LYS A 366 4.61 -13.15 -12.04
CA LYS A 366 3.88 -13.71 -13.18
C LYS A 366 2.63 -12.90 -13.52
N ALA A 367 1.94 -12.38 -12.53
CA ALA A 367 0.76 -11.54 -12.71
C ALA A 367 1.08 -10.17 -13.31
N GLY A 368 2.34 -9.71 -13.21
CA GLY A 368 2.83 -8.47 -13.81
C GLY A 368 3.56 -7.56 -12.83
N ILE A 369 4.08 -6.44 -13.37
CA ILE A 369 4.92 -5.52 -12.60
C ILE A 369 4.13 -4.82 -11.48
N ILE A 370 2.88 -4.44 -11.70
CA ILE A 370 2.07 -3.72 -10.71
C ILE A 370 1.77 -4.59 -9.48
N PRO A 371 1.28 -5.85 -9.60
CA PRO A 371 1.13 -6.74 -8.46
C PRO A 371 2.45 -7.00 -7.71
N PHE A 372 3.58 -7.11 -8.43
CA PHE A 372 4.88 -7.29 -7.80
C PHE A 372 5.32 -6.06 -6.99
N LEU A 373 5.15 -4.86 -7.55
CA LEU A 373 5.43 -3.61 -6.84
C LEU A 373 4.51 -3.44 -5.62
N TYR A 374 3.24 -3.82 -5.75
CA TYR A 374 2.30 -3.76 -4.62
C TYR A 374 2.74 -4.68 -3.48
N LEU A 375 3.16 -5.92 -3.77
CA LEU A 375 3.74 -6.83 -2.79
C LEU A 375 5.01 -6.23 -2.16
N MET A 376 5.88 -5.61 -2.96
CA MET A 376 7.09 -4.93 -2.47
C MET A 376 6.75 -3.84 -1.45
N ALA A 377 5.76 -2.99 -1.73
CA ALA A 377 5.31 -1.96 -0.82
C ALA A 377 4.75 -2.55 0.49
N LEU A 378 3.90 -3.59 0.41
CA LEU A 378 3.35 -4.26 1.59
C LEU A 378 4.43 -4.88 2.48
N LEU A 379 5.38 -5.60 1.89
CA LEU A 379 6.47 -6.20 2.64
C LEU A 379 7.44 -5.16 3.20
N SER A 380 7.64 -4.03 2.49
CA SER A 380 8.41 -2.90 2.99
C SER A 380 7.79 -2.31 4.26
N ILE A 381 6.47 -2.09 4.23
CA ILE A 381 5.72 -1.62 5.41
C ILE A 381 5.82 -2.64 6.55
N SER A 382 5.59 -3.92 6.25
CA SER A 382 5.65 -4.98 7.24
C SER A 382 7.03 -5.04 7.90
N LEU A 383 8.11 -4.96 7.13
CA LEU A 383 9.48 -4.93 7.63
C LEU A 383 9.73 -3.69 8.50
N GLY A 384 9.27 -2.51 8.06
CA GLY A 384 9.37 -1.27 8.86
C GLY A 384 8.63 -1.36 10.18
N VAL A 385 7.39 -1.88 10.18
CA VAL A 385 6.58 -2.04 11.40
C VAL A 385 7.19 -3.09 12.34
N LEU A 386 7.58 -4.27 11.80
CA LEU A 386 8.16 -5.34 12.61
C LEU A 386 9.47 -4.91 13.26
N ASN A 387 10.33 -4.20 12.52
CA ASN A 387 11.59 -3.69 13.09
C ASN A 387 11.38 -2.62 14.15
N LEU A 388 10.24 -1.95 14.21
CA LEU A 388 9.89 -1.01 15.29
C LEU A 388 9.28 -1.68 16.52
N LEU A 389 9.00 -2.99 16.48
CA LEU A 389 8.53 -3.69 17.67
C LEU A 389 9.59 -3.72 18.77
N PRO A 390 9.19 -3.72 20.05
CA PRO A 390 10.11 -3.72 21.20
C PRO A 390 10.75 -5.11 21.43
N ILE A 391 11.30 -5.70 20.38
CA ILE A 391 12.02 -6.99 20.41
C ILE A 391 13.52 -6.70 20.40
N PRO A 392 14.29 -7.15 21.39
CA PRO A 392 15.66 -6.70 21.64
C PRO A 392 16.66 -6.81 20.49
N VAL A 393 16.46 -7.73 19.57
CA VAL A 393 17.30 -7.92 18.37
C VAL A 393 16.90 -7.04 17.17
N LEU A 394 15.78 -6.33 17.26
CA LEU A 394 15.29 -5.43 16.24
C LEU A 394 15.58 -3.97 16.62
N ASP A 395 15.51 -3.07 15.65
CA ASP A 395 15.78 -1.63 15.86
C ASP A 395 14.92 -1.02 16.97
N GLY A 396 13.64 -1.38 17.02
CA GLY A 396 12.70 -0.94 18.05
C GLY A 396 13.09 -1.40 19.45
N GLY A 397 13.62 -2.62 19.58
CA GLY A 397 14.15 -3.11 20.84
C GLY A 397 15.39 -2.35 21.29
N GLN A 398 16.28 -2.04 20.36
CA GLN A 398 17.46 -1.21 20.67
C GLN A 398 17.07 0.23 21.05
N LEU A 399 16.03 0.79 20.41
CA LEU A 399 15.46 2.09 20.82
C LEU A 399 14.91 2.07 22.24
N VAL A 400 14.22 0.99 22.63
CA VAL A 400 13.73 0.81 24.02
C VAL A 400 14.87 0.73 24.99
N LEU A 401 15.92 -0.07 24.70
CA LEU A 401 17.11 -0.17 25.55
C LEU A 401 17.81 1.19 25.70
N LEU A 402 17.95 1.93 24.61
CA LEU A 402 18.50 3.29 24.62
C LEU A 402 17.65 4.25 25.47
N GLY A 403 16.31 4.10 25.43
CA GLY A 403 15.39 4.83 26.30
C GLY A 403 15.59 4.51 27.78
N VAL A 404 15.77 3.23 28.12
CA VAL A 404 16.09 2.78 29.50
C VAL A 404 17.42 3.37 29.97
N GLU A 405 18.47 3.34 29.13
CA GLU A 405 19.76 4.00 29.44
C GLU A 405 19.61 5.52 29.66
N ALA A 406 18.69 6.16 28.90
CA ALA A 406 18.45 7.59 29.05
C ALA A 406 17.80 7.92 30.40
N ILE A 407 16.84 7.11 30.85
CA ILE A 407 16.15 7.24 32.13
C ILE A 407 17.09 6.95 33.30
N ASN A 408 17.85 5.86 33.22
CA ASN A 408 18.79 5.41 34.27
C ASN A 408 20.08 6.25 34.34
N ARG A 409 20.29 7.18 33.38
CA ARG A 409 21.48 8.01 33.26
C ARG A 409 22.81 7.23 33.22
N GLY A 410 22.75 5.98 32.78
CA GLY A 410 23.93 5.10 32.69
C GLY A 410 23.67 3.90 31.75
N PRO A 411 24.74 3.22 31.34
CA PRO A 411 24.62 2.03 30.49
C PRO A 411 23.92 0.88 31.25
N ILE A 412 23.26 0.03 30.51
CA ILE A 412 22.68 -1.23 31.05
C ILE A 412 23.82 -2.17 31.38
N PRO A 413 23.81 -2.85 32.57
CA PRO A 413 24.83 -3.83 32.88
C PRO A 413 24.91 -4.95 31.82
N GLU A 414 26.11 -5.27 31.37
CA GLU A 414 26.37 -6.23 30.30
C GLU A 414 25.64 -7.58 30.49
N LYS A 415 25.62 -8.08 31.73
CA LYS A 415 24.92 -9.34 32.07
C LYS A 415 23.42 -9.27 31.79
N VAL A 416 22.80 -8.11 32.07
CA VAL A 416 21.35 -7.88 31.83
C VAL A 416 21.11 -7.75 30.34
N GLU A 417 21.94 -6.99 29.65
CA GLU A 417 21.88 -6.81 28.22
C GLU A 417 22.00 -8.14 27.47
N ASN A 418 22.97 -8.99 27.83
CA ASN A 418 23.16 -10.33 27.23
C ASN A 418 21.94 -11.24 27.43
N VAL A 419 21.28 -11.20 28.59
CA VAL A 419 20.04 -11.96 28.84
C VAL A 419 18.91 -11.46 27.96
N ILE A 420 18.78 -10.14 27.84
CA ILE A 420 17.73 -9.49 26.99
C ILE A 420 17.93 -9.88 25.52
N TYR A 421 19.14 -9.77 24.98
CA TYR A 421 19.44 -10.17 23.61
C TYR A 421 19.25 -11.68 23.38
N SER A 422 19.68 -12.53 24.29
CA SER A 422 19.48 -13.99 24.19
C SER A 422 17.99 -14.34 24.17
N GLY A 423 17.17 -13.69 25.02
CA GLY A 423 15.72 -13.85 25.02
C GLY A 423 15.08 -13.36 23.71
N GLY A 424 15.54 -12.23 23.18
CA GLY A 424 15.10 -11.71 21.89
C GLY A 424 15.41 -12.65 20.73
N TRP A 425 16.63 -13.18 20.68
CA TRP A 425 17.02 -14.18 19.68
C TRP A 425 16.18 -15.45 19.79
N ALA A 426 15.95 -15.97 21.00
CA ALA A 426 15.10 -17.13 21.21
C ALA A 426 13.67 -16.91 20.70
N LEU A 427 13.10 -15.72 20.97
CA LEU A 427 11.77 -15.35 20.47
C LEU A 427 11.72 -15.31 18.94
N VAL A 428 12.69 -14.65 18.29
CA VAL A 428 12.75 -14.55 16.82
C VAL A 428 12.90 -15.94 16.20
N MET A 429 13.76 -16.80 16.74
CA MET A 429 13.94 -18.18 16.27
C MET A 429 12.66 -19.00 16.42
N LEU A 430 11.94 -18.84 17.54
CA LEU A 430 10.66 -19.50 17.77
C LEU A 430 9.61 -19.06 16.73
N LEU A 431 9.50 -17.75 16.48
CA LEU A 431 8.57 -17.21 15.47
C LEU A 431 8.93 -17.70 14.07
N MET A 432 10.23 -17.73 13.73
CA MET A 432 10.68 -18.22 12.43
C MET A 432 10.40 -19.73 12.26
N PHE A 433 10.67 -20.53 13.28
CA PHE A 433 10.33 -21.95 13.26
C PHE A 433 8.83 -22.15 13.07
N PHE A 434 8.01 -21.38 13.78
CA PHE A 434 6.56 -21.43 13.67
C PHE A 434 6.08 -21.02 12.27
N ALA A 435 6.64 -19.96 11.68
CA ALA A 435 6.31 -19.51 10.33
C ALA A 435 6.69 -20.58 9.26
N ILE A 436 7.86 -21.21 9.40
CA ILE A 436 8.28 -22.30 8.49
C ILE A 436 7.35 -23.51 8.65
N PHE A 437 6.99 -23.86 9.88
CA PHE A 437 6.05 -24.94 10.15
C PHE A 437 4.69 -24.68 9.49
N ASN A 438 4.20 -23.45 9.61
CA ASN A 438 2.95 -23.02 9.00
C ASN A 438 3.03 -23.04 7.45
N ASP A 439 4.13 -22.59 6.87
CA ASP A 439 4.35 -22.69 5.42
C ASP A 439 4.31 -24.15 4.95
N ILE A 440 4.98 -25.04 5.64
CA ILE A 440 5.02 -26.47 5.30
C ILE A 440 3.63 -27.10 5.44
N SER A 441 2.87 -26.76 6.51
CA SER A 441 1.54 -27.33 6.75
C SER A 441 0.51 -26.94 5.68
N ARG A 442 0.77 -25.88 4.90
CA ARG A 442 -0.10 -25.50 3.77
C ARG A 442 0.06 -26.41 2.54
N PHE A 443 1.10 -27.23 2.50
CA PHE A 443 1.33 -28.20 1.39
C PHE A 443 0.72 -29.59 1.67
N PHE A 444 0.24 -29.81 2.89
CA PHE A 444 -0.40 -31.06 3.31
C PHE A 444 -1.83 -30.82 3.75
#